data_1f65ad9e886d4d1cf5504d59aa00198f
#
_entry.id   1f65ad9e886d4d1cf5504d59aa00198f
#
_cell.length_a   1.000
_cell.length_b   1.000
_cell.length_c   1.000
_cell.angle_alpha   90.00
_cell.angle_beta   90.00
_cell.angle_gamma   90.00
#
_symmetry.space_group_name_H-M   'P 1'
#
loop_
_entity.id
_entity.type
_entity.pdbx_description
1 polymer ?
#
loop_
_entity_poly.entity_id
_entity_poly.type
_entity_poly.pdbx_seq_one_letter_code
_entity_poly.pdbx_strand_id
1 'polypeptide(L)'
;HLPGMCASQTDLPVLGVPVKSSILSGWDSLLSIVQMPKGVAVGTLAIGAAGAANAGLLAAQILAIGDSTLAQKISDFRAKQTQTILDNPTPGVM
;
A
#
# COMPACT_ATOMS: atom_id res chain seq x y z
N HIS A 1 14.37 -0.77 -4.95
CA HIS A 1 15.15 0.45 -4.92
C HIS A 1 14.60 1.58 -5.79
N LEU A 2 13.78 1.24 -6.75
CA LEU A 2 13.11 2.22 -7.60
C LEU A 2 12.26 3.21 -6.80
N PRO A 3 11.48 2.81 -5.76
CA PRO A 3 10.72 3.77 -4.96
C PRO A 3 11.59 4.86 -4.32
N GLY A 4 12.78 4.50 -3.86
CA GLY A 4 13.72 5.46 -3.28
C GLY A 4 14.20 6.48 -4.32
N MET A 5 14.51 6.04 -5.52
CA MET A 5 14.89 6.92 -6.62
C MET A 5 13.75 7.87 -6.98
N CYS A 6 12.52 7.37 -7.05
CA CYS A 6 11.35 8.21 -7.29
C CYS A 6 11.18 9.25 -6.20
N ALA A 7 11.28 8.83 -4.94
CA ALA A 7 11.10 9.73 -3.79
C ALA A 7 12.13 10.85 -3.75
N SER A 8 13.34 10.61 -4.26
CA SER A 8 14.38 11.64 -4.33
C SER A 8 14.14 12.66 -5.44
N GLN A 9 13.23 12.39 -6.37
CA GLN A 9 12.99 13.23 -7.54
C GLN A 9 11.63 13.94 -7.51
N THR A 10 10.84 13.78 -6.47
CA THR A 10 9.50 14.35 -6.37
C THR A 10 9.17 14.78 -4.95
N ASP A 11 8.29 15.77 -4.83
CA ASP A 11 7.71 16.17 -3.54
C ASP A 11 6.41 15.40 -3.24
N LEU A 12 5.91 14.64 -4.20
CA LEU A 12 4.71 13.82 -4.01
C LEU A 12 4.98 12.64 -3.08
N PRO A 13 3.96 12.17 -2.35
CA PRO A 13 4.08 10.92 -1.59
C PRO A 13 4.45 9.76 -2.50
N VAL A 14 5.40 8.95 -2.07
CA VAL A 14 5.82 7.75 -2.79
C VAL A 14 5.53 6.54 -1.91
N LEU A 15 4.83 5.56 -2.48
CA LEU A 15 4.50 4.30 -1.82
C LEU A 15 5.26 3.17 -2.51
N GLY A 16 5.90 2.33 -1.71
CA GLY A 16 6.69 1.22 -2.21
C GLY A 16 6.11 -0.12 -1.78
N VAL A 17 6.19 -1.08 -2.69
CA VAL A 17 5.75 -2.45 -2.44
C VAL A 17 6.91 -3.39 -2.72
N PRO A 18 7.45 -4.09 -1.69
CA PRO A 18 8.50 -5.05 -1.93
C PRO A 18 8.00 -6.22 -2.76
N VAL A 19 8.77 -6.61 -3.78
CA VAL A 19 8.41 -7.77 -4.59
C VAL A 19 8.88 -9.02 -3.86
N LYS A 20 8.07 -10.07 -3.91
CA LYS A 20 8.45 -11.34 -3.31
C LYS A 20 9.60 -11.94 -4.12
N SER A 21 10.75 -12.15 -3.47
CA SER A 21 11.88 -12.79 -4.10
C SER A 21 11.83 -14.31 -3.87
N SER A 22 12.52 -15.04 -4.73
CA SER A 22 12.60 -16.50 -4.62
C SER A 22 13.52 -16.97 -3.49
N ILE A 23 14.41 -16.11 -3.00
CA ILE A 23 15.42 -16.50 -2.00
C ILE A 23 14.97 -16.20 -0.58
N LEU A 24 14.59 -14.96 -0.30
CA LEU A 24 14.26 -14.51 1.06
C LEU A 24 12.81 -14.05 1.19
N SER A 25 11.91 -14.54 0.33
CA SER A 25 10.49 -14.19 0.34
C SER A 25 10.22 -12.68 0.34
N GLY A 26 11.11 -11.91 -0.30
CA GLY A 26 10.98 -10.47 -0.40
C GLY A 26 11.71 -9.67 0.67
N TRP A 27 12.41 -10.30 1.60
CA TRP A 27 13.13 -9.60 2.67
C TRP A 27 14.19 -8.63 2.15
N ASP A 28 14.96 -9.03 1.14
CA ASP A 28 15.96 -8.18 0.52
C ASP A 28 15.34 -6.96 -0.15
N SER A 29 14.21 -7.13 -0.84
CA SER A 29 13.45 -6.02 -1.43
C SER A 29 12.90 -5.10 -0.36
N LEU A 30 12.34 -5.65 0.72
CA LEU A 30 11.83 -4.87 1.85
C LEU A 30 12.94 -4.02 2.47
N LEU A 31 14.09 -4.61 2.77
CA LEU A 31 15.20 -3.90 3.38
C LEU A 31 15.71 -2.76 2.50
N SER A 32 15.72 -2.93 1.18
CA SER A 32 16.16 -1.88 0.26
C SER A 32 15.21 -0.69 0.20
N ILE A 33 13.92 -0.90 0.52
CA ILE A 33 12.90 0.16 0.48
C ILE A 33 12.79 0.89 1.82
N VAL A 34 12.85 0.16 2.95
CA VAL A 34 12.65 0.79 4.28
C VAL A 34 13.86 1.55 4.77
N GLN A 35 15.07 1.22 4.31
CA GLN A 35 16.31 1.88 4.71
C GLN A 35 16.51 3.17 3.91
N MET A 36 15.70 4.18 4.22
CA MET A 36 15.77 5.48 3.53
C MET A 36 16.51 6.52 4.36
N PRO A 37 17.29 7.41 3.72
CA PRO A 37 17.95 8.48 4.44
C PRO A 37 16.94 9.51 4.94
N LYS A 38 17.32 10.20 6.01
CA LYS A 38 16.50 11.29 6.56
C LYS A 38 16.21 12.32 5.47
N GLY A 39 14.96 12.67 5.32
CA GLY A 39 14.52 13.67 4.34
C GLY A 39 14.00 13.08 3.03
N VAL A 40 14.19 11.78 2.80
CA VAL A 40 13.65 11.09 1.63
C VAL A 40 12.76 9.95 2.11
N ALA A 41 11.46 10.18 2.13
CA ALA A 41 10.51 9.26 2.74
C ALA A 41 9.80 8.40 1.69
N VAL A 42 9.69 7.09 1.97
CA VAL A 42 8.88 6.15 1.18
C VAL A 42 7.97 5.40 2.14
N GLY A 43 6.67 5.46 1.89
CA GLY A 43 5.69 4.65 2.64
C GLY A 43 5.72 3.22 2.12
N THR A 44 6.17 2.28 2.94
CA THR A 44 6.37 0.90 2.52
C THR A 44 5.20 0.02 2.98
N LEU A 45 4.62 -0.71 2.04
CA LEU A 45 3.50 -1.63 2.29
C LEU A 45 4.02 -3.07 2.40
N ALA A 46 3.09 -4.01 2.58
CA ALA A 46 3.44 -5.42 2.71
C ALA A 46 4.07 -5.99 1.44
N ILE A 47 4.81 -7.07 1.60
CA ILE A 47 5.44 -7.77 0.49
C ILE A 47 4.39 -8.44 -0.39
N GLY A 48 4.47 -8.23 -1.70
CA GLY A 48 3.67 -8.95 -2.68
C GLY A 48 2.29 -8.35 -2.96
N ALA A 49 1.36 -9.21 -3.37
CA ALA A 49 0.06 -8.78 -3.91
C ALA A 49 -0.79 -8.00 -2.91
N ALA A 50 -0.82 -8.42 -1.64
CA ALA A 50 -1.58 -7.71 -0.61
C ALA A 50 -1.04 -6.29 -0.40
N GLY A 51 0.29 -6.14 -0.41
CA GLY A 51 0.93 -4.83 -0.31
C GLY A 51 0.60 -3.95 -1.50
N ALA A 52 0.57 -4.52 -2.71
CA ALA A 52 0.22 -3.78 -3.92
C ALA A 52 -1.23 -3.27 -3.86
N ALA A 53 -2.17 -4.11 -3.44
CA ALA A 53 -3.57 -3.70 -3.27
C ALA A 53 -3.70 -2.59 -2.24
N ASN A 54 -3.04 -2.72 -1.10
CA ASN A 54 -3.08 -1.72 -0.03
C ASN A 54 -2.35 -0.43 -0.41
N ALA A 55 -1.32 -0.50 -1.25
CA ALA A 55 -0.68 0.70 -1.77
C ALA A 55 -1.65 1.50 -2.64
N GLY A 56 -2.41 0.83 -3.51
CA GLY A 56 -3.45 1.48 -4.30
C GLY A 56 -4.54 2.09 -3.43
N LEU A 57 -4.99 1.38 -2.41
CA LEU A 57 -5.99 1.88 -1.47
C LEU A 57 -5.47 3.09 -0.70
N LEU A 58 -4.25 3.02 -0.18
CA LEU A 58 -3.67 4.13 0.57
C LEU A 58 -3.47 5.36 -0.31
N ALA A 59 -3.02 5.18 -1.55
CA ALA A 59 -2.91 6.28 -2.51
C ALA A 59 -4.27 6.95 -2.74
N ALA A 60 -5.34 6.16 -2.91
CA ALA A 60 -6.69 6.66 -3.05
C ALA A 60 -7.15 7.42 -1.79
N GLN A 61 -6.83 6.90 -0.61
CA GLN A 61 -7.16 7.56 0.66
C GLN A 61 -6.44 8.91 0.80
N ILE A 62 -5.20 9.01 0.35
CA ILE A 62 -4.44 10.26 0.36
C ILE A 62 -5.13 11.28 -0.57
N LEU A 63 -5.48 10.87 -1.79
CA LEU A 63 -6.16 11.73 -2.75
C LEU A 63 -7.56 12.14 -2.27
N ALA A 64 -8.24 11.27 -1.53
CA ALA A 64 -9.59 11.50 -1.02
C ALA A 64 -9.64 12.58 0.06
N ILE A 65 -8.52 12.97 0.65
CA ILE A 65 -8.48 14.05 1.62
C ILE A 65 -9.03 15.34 1.00
N GLY A 66 -8.76 15.58 -0.28
CA GLY A 66 -9.27 16.74 -1.01
C GLY A 66 -10.35 16.41 -2.05
N ASP A 67 -10.96 15.21 -2.01
CA ASP A 67 -11.90 14.76 -3.01
C ASP A 67 -13.03 13.97 -2.34
N SER A 68 -14.17 14.63 -2.10
CA SER A 68 -15.31 14.02 -1.42
C SER A 68 -15.95 12.89 -2.22
N THR A 69 -15.93 12.97 -3.55
CA THR A 69 -16.46 11.91 -4.41
C THR A 69 -15.64 10.64 -4.27
N LEU A 70 -14.32 10.77 -4.29
CA LEU A 70 -13.43 9.64 -4.09
C LEU A 70 -13.55 9.09 -2.66
N ALA A 71 -13.68 9.97 -1.67
CA ALA A 71 -13.89 9.55 -0.27
C ALA A 71 -15.14 8.68 -0.14
N GLN A 72 -16.23 9.04 -0.82
CA GLN A 72 -17.47 8.24 -0.79
C GLN A 72 -17.26 6.87 -1.45
N LYS A 73 -16.53 6.81 -2.56
CA LYS A 73 -16.23 5.55 -3.21
C LYS A 73 -15.41 4.61 -2.31
N ILE A 74 -14.46 5.15 -1.58
CA ILE A 74 -13.65 4.38 -0.63
C ILE A 74 -14.52 3.86 0.51
N SER A 75 -15.41 4.71 1.04
CA SER A 75 -16.35 4.32 2.09
C SER A 75 -17.24 3.17 1.63
N ASP A 76 -17.76 3.25 0.40
CA ASP A 76 -18.61 2.21 -0.19
C ASP A 76 -17.82 0.91 -0.40
N PHE A 77 -16.60 1.00 -0.87
CA PHE A 77 -15.72 -0.16 -1.04
C PHE A 77 -15.48 -0.88 0.29
N ARG A 78 -15.18 -0.13 1.34
CA ARG A 78 -14.92 -0.70 2.66
C ARG A 78 -16.17 -1.29 3.29
N ALA A 79 -17.32 -0.65 3.10
CA ALA A 79 -18.60 -1.18 3.58
C ALA A 79 -18.94 -2.49 2.89
N LYS A 80 -18.73 -2.58 1.58
CA LYS A 80 -18.95 -3.80 0.81
C LYS A 80 -18.00 -4.92 1.24
N GLN A 81 -16.76 -4.60 1.54
CA GLN A 81 -15.79 -5.55 2.03
C GLN A 81 -16.22 -6.11 3.39
N THR A 82 -16.67 -5.26 4.30
CA THR A 82 -17.19 -5.67 5.60
C THR A 82 -18.41 -6.58 5.44
N GLN A 83 -19.33 -6.24 4.55
CA GLN A 83 -20.51 -7.06 4.28
C GLN A 83 -20.14 -8.43 3.73
N THR A 84 -19.16 -8.49 2.85
CA THR A 84 -18.67 -9.77 2.32
C THR A 84 -18.13 -10.67 3.43
N ILE A 85 -17.41 -10.13 4.38
CA ILE A 85 -16.89 -10.87 5.53
C ILE A 85 -18.03 -11.37 6.41
N LEU A 86 -19.03 -10.52 6.68
CA LEU A 86 -20.20 -10.88 7.49
C LEU A 86 -21.04 -11.98 6.83
N ASP A 87 -21.16 -11.96 5.51
CA ASP A 87 -21.90 -12.96 4.75
C ASP A 87 -21.16 -14.29 4.65
N ASN A 88 -19.84 -14.28 4.81
CA ASN A 88 -18.98 -15.46 4.67
C ASN A 88 -18.02 -15.57 5.86
N PRO A 89 -18.53 -15.81 7.09
CA PRO A 89 -17.70 -15.79 8.30
C PRO A 89 -16.87 -17.07 8.45
N THR A 90 -15.99 -17.32 7.50
CA THR A 90 -15.10 -18.48 7.53
C THR A 90 -13.78 -18.09 8.20
N PRO A 91 -13.33 -18.84 9.22
CA PRO A 91 -12.05 -18.56 9.87
C PRO A 91 -10.91 -18.50 8.85
N GLY A 92 -10.04 -17.48 9.00
CA GLY A 92 -8.89 -17.30 8.13
C GLY A 92 -9.13 -16.51 6.85
N VAL A 93 -10.35 -16.04 6.61
CA VAL A 93 -10.69 -15.18 5.47
C VAL A 93 -10.55 -13.72 5.91
N MET A 94 -9.32 -13.23 5.91
CA MET A 94 -9.07 -11.82 6.23
C MET A 94 -7.96 -11.25 5.38
#